data_026785bd92d0a2d794251e738a698c50
#
_entry.id   026785bd92d0a2d794251e738a698c50
#
_cell.length_a   1.000
_cell.length_b   1.000
_cell.length_c   1.000
_cell.angle_alpha   90.00
_cell.angle_beta   90.00
_cell.angle_gamma   90.00
#
_symmetry.space_group_name_H-M   'P 1'
#
loop_
_entity.id
_entity.type
_entity.pdbx_description
1 polymer ?
#
loop_
_entity_poly.entity_id
_entity_poly.type
_entity_poly.pdbx_seq_one_letter_code
_entity_poly.pdbx_strand_id
1 'polypeptide(L)'
;YICKMNLTWLKYKGIHPGIILERLLAKKEISQRSFALSISEHPQTINAITKDRRSLNTALALKIEAALDIEEGSFALLQTYFDINEEKRKLKQNTPNLLILRKSLFWDTEIKNIDWSKQYSAVIERIFERGNEIEKDEIIRFYGAEKVNRTLSNLKRKPYTVSK
;
A
#
# COMPACT_ATOMS: atom_id res chain seq x y z
N TYR A 1 -26.21 22.85 -2.33
CA TYR A 1 -26.16 22.18 -1.02
C TYR A 1 -24.74 21.63 -0.87
N ILE A 2 -23.85 22.40 -0.23
CA ILE A 2 -22.55 21.91 0.22
C ILE A 2 -22.84 21.06 1.46
N CYS A 3 -22.89 19.75 1.27
CA CYS A 3 -23.00 18.78 2.36
C CYS A 3 -21.86 19.06 3.35
N LYS A 4 -22.21 19.45 4.57
CA LYS A 4 -21.26 19.52 5.69
C LYS A 4 -20.82 18.08 5.96
N MET A 5 -19.81 17.62 5.22
CA MET A 5 -19.15 16.36 5.50
C MET A 5 -18.66 16.41 6.94
N ASN A 6 -19.28 15.59 7.77
CA ASN A 6 -19.00 15.60 9.21
C ASN A 6 -17.54 15.20 9.40
N LEU A 7 -16.65 16.19 9.62
CA LEU A 7 -15.20 16.03 9.78
C LEU A 7 -14.82 15.01 10.86
N THR A 8 -15.79 14.54 11.63
CA THR A 8 -15.60 13.57 12.71
C THR A 8 -14.99 12.25 12.24
N TRP A 9 -15.25 11.82 11.00
CA TRP A 9 -14.74 10.57 10.45
C TRP A 9 -13.31 10.68 9.88
N LEU A 10 -12.84 11.90 9.58
CA LEU A 10 -11.47 12.11 9.05
C LEU A 10 -10.36 11.66 10.02
N LYS A 11 -10.63 11.63 11.32
CA LYS A 11 -9.71 11.10 12.34
C LYS A 11 -9.41 9.61 12.19
N TYR A 12 -10.29 8.88 11.49
CA TYR A 12 -10.14 7.44 11.22
C TYR A 12 -9.54 7.14 9.84
N LYS A 13 -9.14 8.18 9.10
CA LYS A 13 -8.53 8.06 7.78
C LYS A 13 -7.31 7.13 7.83
N GLY A 14 -7.35 6.06 7.03
CA GLY A 14 -6.27 5.07 6.96
C GLY A 14 -6.43 3.87 7.90
N ILE A 15 -7.51 3.85 8.70
CA ILE A 15 -7.91 2.66 9.46
C ILE A 15 -8.91 1.88 8.62
N HIS A 16 -8.76 0.55 8.54
CA HIS A 16 -9.72 -0.30 7.83
C HIS A 16 -11.14 -0.12 8.42
N PRO A 17 -12.18 0.16 7.59
CA PRO A 17 -13.52 0.44 8.08
C PRO A 17 -14.14 -0.70 8.91
N GLY A 18 -13.73 -1.94 8.66
CA GLY A 18 -14.14 -3.09 9.45
C GLY A 18 -13.75 -3.00 10.93
N ILE A 19 -12.57 -2.45 11.24
CA ILE A 19 -12.12 -2.22 12.63
C ILE A 19 -13.02 -1.19 13.31
N ILE A 20 -13.41 -0.17 12.56
CA ILE A 20 -14.31 0.88 13.05
C ILE A 20 -15.71 0.30 13.30
N LEU A 21 -16.21 -0.52 12.38
CA LEU A 21 -17.46 -1.24 12.53
C LEU A 21 -17.47 -2.12 13.77
N GLU A 22 -16.42 -2.92 13.98
CA GLU A 22 -16.28 -3.79 15.16
C GLU A 22 -16.40 -2.98 16.47
N ARG A 23 -15.69 -1.85 16.55
CA ARG A 23 -15.72 -0.96 17.72
C ARG A 23 -17.10 -0.30 17.92
N LEU A 24 -17.79 0.09 16.84
CA LEU A 24 -19.13 0.65 16.93
C LEU A 24 -20.16 -0.37 17.40
N LEU A 25 -20.11 -1.60 16.88
CA LEU A 25 -20.98 -2.68 17.32
C LEU A 25 -20.75 -3.00 18.78
N ALA A 26 -19.48 -3.12 19.22
CA ALA A 26 -19.14 -3.34 20.62
C ALA A 26 -19.65 -2.23 21.52
N LYS A 27 -19.52 -0.94 21.12
CA LYS A 27 -20.03 0.19 21.88
C LYS A 27 -21.55 0.21 21.99
N LYS A 28 -22.27 -0.30 20.99
CA LYS A 28 -23.72 -0.42 20.97
C LYS A 28 -24.23 -1.74 21.55
N GLU A 29 -23.32 -2.60 22.03
CA GLU A 29 -23.63 -3.95 22.56
C GLU A 29 -24.37 -4.84 21.57
N ILE A 30 -24.13 -4.64 20.27
CA ILE A 30 -24.74 -5.42 19.19
C ILE A 30 -23.76 -6.51 18.73
N SER A 31 -24.21 -7.78 18.73
CA SER A 31 -23.39 -8.87 18.18
C SER A 31 -23.24 -8.76 16.67
N GLN A 32 -22.07 -9.13 16.13
CA GLN A 32 -21.84 -9.14 14.67
C GLN A 32 -22.86 -10.00 13.93
N ARG A 33 -23.28 -11.13 14.52
CA ARG A 33 -24.28 -12.03 13.93
C ARG A 33 -25.66 -11.37 13.86
N SER A 34 -26.10 -10.76 14.95
CA SER A 34 -27.39 -10.08 15.02
C SER A 34 -27.42 -8.89 14.04
N PHE A 35 -26.35 -8.12 14.01
CA PHE A 35 -26.19 -7.02 13.07
C PHE A 35 -26.23 -7.46 11.61
N ALA A 36 -25.49 -8.51 11.25
CA ALA A 36 -25.48 -9.03 9.87
C ALA A 36 -26.90 -9.41 9.42
N LEU A 37 -27.65 -10.12 10.27
CA LEU A 37 -29.03 -10.52 9.97
C LEU A 37 -29.97 -9.31 9.82
N SER A 38 -29.80 -8.26 10.62
CA SER A 38 -30.64 -7.05 10.54
C SER A 38 -30.49 -6.29 9.23
N ILE A 39 -29.34 -6.39 8.57
CA ILE A 39 -29.07 -5.76 7.27
C ILE A 39 -29.18 -6.74 6.10
N SER A 40 -29.75 -7.94 6.33
CA SER A 40 -29.90 -9.01 5.34
C SER A 40 -28.57 -9.40 4.69
N GLU A 41 -27.53 -9.58 5.52
CA GLU A 41 -26.20 -10.04 5.12
C GLU A 41 -25.77 -11.29 5.87
N HIS A 42 -24.84 -12.05 5.27
CA HIS A 42 -24.29 -13.23 5.93
C HIS A 42 -23.35 -12.85 7.10
N PRO A 43 -23.48 -13.45 8.27
CA PRO A 43 -22.58 -13.19 9.40
C PRO A 43 -21.09 -13.37 9.05
N GLN A 44 -20.77 -14.31 8.17
CA GLN A 44 -19.41 -14.53 7.68
C GLN A 44 -18.86 -13.33 6.90
N THR A 45 -19.71 -12.62 6.15
CA THR A 45 -19.32 -11.40 5.41
C THR A 45 -18.92 -10.31 6.40
N ILE A 46 -19.73 -10.05 7.40
CA ILE A 46 -19.44 -9.02 8.43
C ILE A 46 -18.17 -9.40 9.20
N ASN A 47 -18.03 -10.67 9.60
CA ASN A 47 -16.82 -11.14 10.28
C ASN A 47 -15.56 -11.01 9.40
N ALA A 48 -15.64 -11.31 8.10
CA ALA A 48 -14.50 -11.15 7.19
C ALA A 48 -14.08 -9.68 7.07
N ILE A 49 -15.03 -8.75 7.06
CA ILE A 49 -14.77 -7.31 6.98
C ILE A 49 -14.16 -6.80 8.30
N THR A 50 -14.72 -7.17 9.46
CA THR A 50 -14.21 -6.75 10.77
C THR A 50 -12.81 -7.30 11.07
N LYS A 51 -12.42 -8.42 10.45
CA LYS A 51 -11.08 -9.02 10.57
C LYS A 51 -10.13 -8.62 9.43
N ASP A 52 -10.46 -7.56 8.67
CA ASP A 52 -9.62 -7.04 7.57
C ASP A 52 -9.26 -8.09 6.49
N ARG A 53 -10.17 -9.06 6.29
CA ARG A 53 -10.01 -10.11 5.27
C ARG A 53 -10.79 -9.82 3.98
N ARG A 54 -11.66 -8.82 4.02
CA ARG A 54 -12.52 -8.41 2.92
C ARG A 54 -12.77 -6.92 2.95
N SER A 55 -12.59 -6.27 1.80
CA SER A 55 -12.93 -4.85 1.62
C SER A 55 -14.45 -4.63 1.68
N LEU A 56 -14.83 -3.46 2.11
CA LEU A 56 -16.21 -3.01 2.20
C LEU A 56 -16.63 -2.40 0.86
N ASN A 57 -17.58 -3.01 0.15
CA ASN A 57 -18.14 -2.42 -1.05
C ASN A 57 -19.18 -1.35 -0.73
N THR A 58 -19.46 -0.46 -1.69
CA THR A 58 -20.38 0.68 -1.51
C THR A 58 -21.80 0.26 -1.11
N ALA A 59 -22.32 -0.83 -1.71
CA ALA A 59 -23.67 -1.29 -1.38
C ALA A 59 -23.79 -1.73 0.08
N LEU A 60 -22.79 -2.42 0.59
CA LEU A 60 -22.78 -2.86 1.99
C LEU A 60 -22.46 -1.69 2.94
N ALA A 61 -21.63 -0.73 2.50
CA ALA A 61 -21.39 0.49 3.26
C ALA A 61 -22.69 1.25 3.54
N LEU A 62 -23.51 1.45 2.50
CA LEU A 62 -24.81 2.11 2.63
C LEU A 62 -25.76 1.38 3.57
N LYS A 63 -25.82 0.03 3.52
CA LYS A 63 -26.63 -0.77 4.44
C LYS A 63 -26.18 -0.60 5.90
N ILE A 64 -24.86 -0.60 6.14
CA ILE A 64 -24.26 -0.41 7.46
C ILE A 64 -24.57 0.99 7.99
N GLU A 65 -24.38 2.00 7.13
CA GLU A 65 -24.62 3.41 7.46
C GLU A 65 -26.09 3.64 7.84
N ALA A 66 -27.03 3.14 7.04
CA ALA A 66 -28.46 3.23 7.32
C ALA A 66 -28.85 2.51 8.63
N ALA A 67 -28.30 1.31 8.88
CA ALA A 67 -28.63 0.53 10.08
C ALA A 67 -28.05 1.11 11.37
N LEU A 68 -26.95 1.85 11.28
CA LEU A 68 -26.28 2.48 12.43
C LEU A 68 -26.61 3.97 12.62
N ASP A 69 -27.46 4.52 11.77
CA ASP A 69 -27.80 5.96 11.72
C ASP A 69 -26.54 6.83 11.55
N ILE A 70 -25.74 6.46 10.55
CA ILE A 70 -24.51 7.14 10.19
C ILE A 70 -24.73 7.87 8.86
N GLU A 71 -24.12 9.04 8.71
CA GLU A 71 -24.17 9.83 7.49
C GLU A 71 -23.74 9.00 6.27
N GLU A 72 -24.55 9.04 5.21
CA GLU A 72 -24.31 8.34 3.94
C GLU A 72 -22.93 8.68 3.36
N GLY A 73 -22.22 7.66 2.92
CA GLY A 73 -20.88 7.78 2.34
C GLY A 73 -19.74 7.73 3.35
N SER A 74 -20.01 7.78 4.67
CA SER A 74 -18.95 7.77 5.69
C SER A 74 -18.07 6.54 5.62
N PHE A 75 -18.64 5.34 5.58
CA PHE A 75 -17.90 4.07 5.49
C PHE A 75 -17.30 3.85 4.10
N ALA A 76 -18.00 4.25 3.05
CA ALA A 76 -17.49 4.18 1.69
C ALA A 76 -16.22 5.05 1.51
N LEU A 77 -16.21 6.26 2.06
CA LEU A 77 -15.06 7.15 2.05
C LEU A 77 -13.91 6.61 2.90
N LEU A 78 -14.19 6.02 4.07
CA LEU A 78 -13.16 5.38 4.89
C LEU A 78 -12.48 4.23 4.14
N GLN A 79 -13.24 3.40 3.42
CA GLN A 79 -12.68 2.34 2.59
C GLN A 79 -11.79 2.93 1.49
N THR A 80 -12.26 3.95 0.79
CA THR A 80 -11.47 4.62 -0.26
C THR A 80 -10.16 5.17 0.30
N TYR A 81 -10.16 5.83 1.46
CA TYR A 81 -8.94 6.31 2.08
C TYR A 81 -8.00 5.20 2.52
N PHE A 82 -8.54 4.09 3.01
CA PHE A 82 -7.76 2.91 3.35
C PHE A 82 -7.08 2.34 2.10
N ASP A 83 -7.83 2.12 1.02
CA ASP A 83 -7.32 1.59 -0.25
C ASP A 83 -6.22 2.49 -0.84
N ILE A 84 -6.42 3.81 -0.82
CA ILE A 84 -5.39 4.78 -1.25
C ILE A 84 -4.11 4.63 -0.41
N ASN A 85 -4.22 4.45 0.89
CA ASN A 85 -3.05 4.30 1.75
C ASN A 85 -2.33 2.97 1.50
N GLU A 86 -3.08 1.88 1.27
CA GLU A 86 -2.51 0.58 0.91
C GLU A 86 -1.76 0.65 -0.43
N GLU A 87 -2.34 1.28 -1.44
CA GLU A 87 -1.67 1.46 -2.73
C GLU A 87 -0.42 2.34 -2.60
N LYS A 88 -0.48 3.43 -1.83
CA LYS A 88 0.71 4.24 -1.53
C LYS A 88 1.80 3.45 -0.78
N ARG A 89 1.39 2.54 0.12
CA ARG A 89 2.33 1.66 0.82
C ARG A 89 3.01 0.69 -0.13
N LYS A 90 2.25 0.06 -1.04
CA LYS A 90 2.80 -0.82 -2.08
C LYS A 90 3.76 -0.08 -3.01
N LEU A 91 3.40 1.13 -3.44
CA LEU A 91 4.28 1.96 -4.26
C LEU A 91 5.59 2.30 -3.55
N LYS A 92 5.55 2.63 -2.26
CA LYS A 92 6.76 2.88 -1.45
C LYS A 92 7.61 1.62 -1.24
N GLN A 93 6.99 0.44 -1.14
CA GLN A 93 7.70 -0.83 -1.04
C GLN A 93 8.38 -1.22 -2.36
N ASN A 94 7.87 -0.74 -3.50
CA ASN A 94 8.40 -1.03 -4.84
C ASN A 94 9.46 -0.02 -5.32
N THR A 95 9.84 0.94 -4.48
CA THR A 95 10.89 1.92 -4.79
C THR A 95 11.90 2.00 -3.64
N PRO A 96 13.19 2.09 -3.91
CA PRO A 96 14.18 2.36 -2.87
C PRO A 96 13.98 3.78 -2.30
N ASN A 97 14.66 4.10 -1.22
CA ASN A 97 14.61 5.44 -0.65
C ASN A 97 15.35 6.43 -1.57
N LEU A 98 14.58 7.13 -2.40
CA LEU A 98 15.12 8.09 -3.39
C LEU A 98 15.83 9.30 -2.76
N LEU A 99 15.66 9.55 -1.45
CA LEU A 99 16.38 10.62 -0.75
C LEU A 99 17.86 10.25 -0.50
N ILE A 100 18.17 8.95 -0.48
CA ILE A 100 19.53 8.43 -0.29
C ILE A 100 20.28 8.41 -1.63
N LEU A 101 19.58 8.11 -2.73
CA LEU A 101 20.18 7.97 -4.04
C LEU A 101 20.42 9.33 -4.71
N ARG A 102 21.67 9.64 -5.04
CA ARG A 102 22.02 10.89 -5.75
C ARG A 102 21.46 10.87 -7.17
N LYS A 103 20.83 11.98 -7.57
CA LYS A 103 20.30 12.15 -8.93
C LYS A 103 21.38 12.01 -10.01
N SER A 104 22.62 12.38 -9.70
CA SER A 104 23.76 12.25 -10.61
C SER A 104 24.08 10.82 -11.02
N LEU A 105 23.67 9.81 -10.24
CA LEU A 105 23.79 8.41 -10.62
C LEU A 105 22.90 8.04 -11.83
N PHE A 106 21.83 8.78 -12.04
CA PHE A 106 20.81 8.56 -13.08
C PHE A 106 20.72 9.73 -14.06
N TRP A 107 21.89 10.27 -14.46
CA TRP A 107 22.02 11.45 -15.34
C TRP A 107 21.36 11.27 -16.71
N ASP A 108 21.24 10.04 -17.19
CA ASP A 108 20.67 9.62 -18.47
C ASP A 108 19.20 9.21 -18.41
N THR A 109 18.63 9.17 -17.20
CA THR A 109 17.27 8.69 -16.97
C THR A 109 16.62 9.43 -15.81
N GLU A 110 15.39 9.85 -15.97
CA GLU A 110 14.64 10.39 -14.83
C GLU A 110 14.36 9.28 -13.81
N ILE A 111 14.88 9.45 -12.59
CA ILE A 111 14.78 8.49 -11.49
C ILE A 111 13.33 8.07 -11.17
N LYS A 112 12.37 8.96 -11.49
CA LYS A 112 10.93 8.71 -11.30
C LYS A 112 10.34 7.72 -12.30
N ASN A 113 10.99 7.56 -13.46
CA ASN A 113 10.54 6.71 -14.56
C ASN A 113 11.20 5.32 -14.54
N ILE A 114 12.09 5.07 -13.57
CA ILE A 114 12.76 3.78 -13.44
C ILE A 114 11.78 2.72 -12.94
N ASP A 115 11.61 1.64 -13.70
CA ASP A 115 10.94 0.43 -13.24
C ASP A 115 11.93 -0.40 -12.41
N TRP A 116 11.94 -0.15 -11.11
CA TRP A 116 12.86 -0.78 -10.15
C TRP A 116 12.78 -2.30 -10.15
N SER A 117 11.63 -2.87 -10.50
CA SER A 117 11.46 -4.33 -10.54
C SER A 117 11.97 -4.96 -11.82
N LYS A 118 11.85 -4.30 -12.98
CA LYS A 118 12.32 -4.82 -14.27
C LYS A 118 13.76 -4.46 -14.57
N GLN A 119 14.16 -3.23 -14.20
CA GLN A 119 15.49 -2.68 -14.50
C GLN A 119 16.52 -2.93 -13.37
N TYR A 120 16.24 -3.85 -12.44
CA TYR A 120 17.04 -4.08 -11.24
C TYR A 120 18.52 -4.34 -11.55
N SER A 121 18.82 -5.06 -12.64
CA SER A 121 20.20 -5.40 -13.01
C SER A 121 21.02 -4.17 -13.36
N ALA A 122 20.47 -3.28 -14.21
CA ALA A 122 21.13 -2.02 -14.58
C ALA A 122 21.27 -1.06 -13.40
N VAL A 123 20.28 -1.04 -12.50
CA VAL A 123 20.32 -0.22 -11.28
C VAL A 123 21.41 -0.72 -10.33
N ILE A 124 21.48 -2.02 -10.07
CA ILE A 124 22.49 -2.62 -9.19
C ILE A 124 23.90 -2.35 -9.76
N GLU A 125 24.12 -2.63 -11.05
CA GLU A 125 25.38 -2.40 -11.72
C GLU A 125 25.83 -0.94 -11.55
N ARG A 126 24.98 0.01 -11.90
CA ARG A 126 25.26 1.45 -11.83
C ARG A 126 25.62 1.92 -10.43
N ILE A 127 24.90 1.46 -9.41
CA ILE A 127 25.14 1.89 -8.02
C ILE A 127 26.39 1.23 -7.47
N PHE A 128 26.69 -0.01 -7.83
CA PHE A 128 27.92 -0.67 -7.37
C PHE A 128 29.18 -0.14 -8.09
N GLU A 129 29.05 0.38 -9.33
CA GLU A 129 30.15 1.03 -10.03
C GLU A 129 30.44 2.46 -9.54
N ARG A 130 29.39 3.25 -9.27
CA ARG A 130 29.51 4.72 -9.08
C ARG A 130 28.92 5.24 -7.78
N GLY A 131 28.20 4.40 -7.04
CA GLY A 131 27.56 4.75 -5.78
C GLY A 131 28.52 4.72 -4.60
N ASN A 132 28.19 5.49 -3.57
CA ASN A 132 28.87 5.42 -2.27
C ASN A 132 28.31 4.25 -1.43
N GLU A 133 28.92 3.99 -0.26
CA GLU A 133 28.50 2.88 0.61
C GLU A 133 27.06 2.99 1.07
N ILE A 134 26.59 4.20 1.41
CA ILE A 134 25.21 4.44 1.88
C ILE A 134 24.19 4.11 0.77
N GLU A 135 24.52 4.42 -0.47
CA GLU A 135 23.70 4.10 -1.64
C GLU A 135 23.69 2.60 -1.94
N LYS A 136 24.83 1.93 -1.79
CA LYS A 136 24.95 0.47 -1.93
C LYS A 136 24.16 -0.26 -0.83
N ASP A 137 24.26 0.20 0.40
CA ASP A 137 23.50 -0.36 1.52
C ASP A 137 22.00 -0.23 1.31
N GLU A 138 21.53 0.92 0.81
CA GLU A 138 20.10 1.09 0.47
C GLU A 138 19.66 0.11 -0.63
N ILE A 139 20.45 -0.12 -1.64
CA ILE A 139 20.12 -1.07 -2.72
C ILE A 139 20.16 -2.51 -2.22
N ILE A 140 21.09 -2.85 -1.33
CA ILE A 140 21.11 -4.17 -0.66
C ILE A 140 19.86 -4.33 0.20
N ARG A 141 19.48 -3.30 0.96
CA ARG A 141 18.24 -3.31 1.76
C ARG A 141 16.99 -3.50 0.88
N PHE A 142 16.95 -2.83 -0.27
CA PHE A 142 15.78 -2.82 -1.15
C PHE A 142 15.61 -4.14 -1.93
N TYR A 143 16.68 -4.63 -2.58
CA TYR A 143 16.61 -5.84 -3.41
C TYR A 143 16.93 -7.14 -2.66
N GLY A 144 17.54 -7.05 -1.48
CA GLY A 144 18.08 -8.18 -0.75
C GLY A 144 19.50 -8.56 -1.19
N ALA A 145 20.36 -8.94 -0.24
CA ALA A 145 21.76 -9.27 -0.47
C ALA A 145 21.96 -10.41 -1.48
N GLU A 146 21.11 -11.43 -1.44
CA GLU A 146 21.18 -12.58 -2.34
C GLU A 146 20.98 -12.17 -3.81
N LYS A 147 19.94 -11.37 -4.09
CA LYS A 147 19.64 -10.90 -5.45
C LYS A 147 20.74 -9.98 -5.97
N VAL A 148 21.28 -9.09 -5.12
CA VAL A 148 22.37 -8.20 -5.47
C VAL A 148 23.63 -9.00 -5.81
N ASN A 149 24.06 -9.91 -4.95
CA ASN A 149 25.25 -10.75 -5.17
C ASN A 149 25.14 -11.62 -6.43
N ARG A 150 23.97 -12.22 -6.65
CA ARG A 150 23.69 -13.01 -7.87
C ARG A 150 23.82 -12.15 -9.13
N THR A 151 23.28 -10.93 -9.09
CA THR A 151 23.35 -10.00 -10.23
C THR A 151 24.78 -9.59 -10.52
N LEU A 152 25.54 -9.17 -9.50
CA LEU A 152 26.95 -8.78 -9.65
C LEU A 152 27.84 -9.94 -10.14
N SER A 153 27.58 -11.16 -9.69
CA SER A 153 28.31 -12.35 -10.16
C SER A 153 28.04 -12.65 -11.63
N ASN A 154 26.82 -12.41 -12.10
CA ASN A 154 26.45 -12.58 -13.50
C ASN A 154 27.07 -11.50 -14.41
N LEU A 155 27.20 -10.26 -13.91
CA LEU A 155 27.83 -9.16 -14.63
C LEU A 155 29.33 -9.40 -14.83
N LYS A 156 30.04 -9.90 -13.82
CA LYS A 156 31.46 -10.26 -13.90
C LYS A 156 31.80 -11.38 -14.93
N ARG A 157 30.79 -12.18 -15.32
CA ARG A 157 30.93 -13.28 -16.29
C ARG A 157 30.71 -12.87 -17.75
N LYS A 158 30.27 -11.63 -18.02
CA LYS A 158 30.17 -11.11 -19.40
C LYS A 158 31.51 -10.45 -19.78
N PRO A 159 32.34 -11.04 -20.65
CA PRO A 159 33.48 -10.33 -21.17
C PRO A 159 32.97 -9.15 -21.99
N TYR A 160 33.55 -7.97 -21.78
CA TYR A 160 33.33 -6.82 -22.65
C TYR A 160 33.84 -7.21 -24.04
N THR A 161 32.96 -7.56 -24.95
CA THR A 161 33.29 -7.61 -26.38
C THR A 161 33.34 -6.16 -26.87
N VAL A 162 34.54 -5.62 -26.93
CA VAL A 162 34.79 -4.40 -27.68
C VAL A 162 34.59 -4.75 -29.14
N SER A 163 33.44 -4.41 -29.72
CA SER A 163 33.26 -4.40 -31.16
C SER A 163 34.17 -3.29 -31.72
N LYS A 164 35.14 -3.72 -32.55
CA LYS A 164 35.94 -2.84 -33.41
C LYS A 164 35.06 -2.16 -34.43
#